data_f7bca1af48728f9979bed683c8ec57f8
#
_entry.id   f7bca1af48728f9979bed683c8ec57f8
#
_cell.length_a   1.000
_cell.length_b   1.000
_cell.length_c   1.000
_cell.angle_alpha   90.00
_cell.angle_beta   90.00
_cell.angle_gamma   90.00
#
_symmetry.space_group_name_H-M   'P 1'
#
loop_
_entity.id
_entity.type
_entity.pdbx_description
1 polymer ?
#
loop_
_entity_poly.entity_id
_entity_poly.type
_entity_poly.pdbx_seq_one_letter_code
_entity_poly.pdbx_strand_id
1 'polypeptide(L)'
;MLKYHIDKIPDLRLSEPMALDLSLSEAIAGAPGVFLVSETEAEFRAMKGRITGTLGREGTDVMVDVTVGYEVPLSCVRCLEPFVRKGGVGERTLFFHEKNATADELERYGKDGWVDLGPWVRELVLTDLPFYPLCDEACKGLCPECGENRNTGSCSCHPEG
;
A
#
# COMPACT_ATOMS: atom_id res chain seq x y z
N MET A 1 -2.30 -13.09 -6.59
CA MET A 1 -3.51 -12.42 -7.14
C MET A 1 -4.61 -12.45 -6.09
N LEU A 2 -5.07 -11.29 -5.64
CA LEU A 2 -6.10 -11.13 -4.59
C LEU A 2 -7.52 -11.14 -5.18
N LYS A 3 -7.88 -12.20 -5.92
CA LYS A 3 -9.21 -12.37 -6.51
C LYS A 3 -9.91 -13.59 -5.95
N TYR A 4 -11.12 -13.39 -5.47
CA TYR A 4 -11.96 -14.42 -4.87
C TYR A 4 -13.34 -14.43 -5.51
N HIS A 5 -13.83 -15.61 -5.91
CA HIS A 5 -15.21 -15.75 -6.35
C HIS A 5 -16.12 -15.80 -5.14
N ILE A 6 -17.26 -15.10 -5.20
CA ILE A 6 -18.22 -14.97 -4.08
C ILE A 6 -18.63 -16.32 -3.47
N ASP A 7 -18.78 -17.36 -4.30
CA ASP A 7 -19.16 -18.71 -3.86
C ASP A 7 -18.07 -19.40 -3.00
N LYS A 8 -16.82 -18.91 -3.07
CA LYS A 8 -15.69 -19.41 -2.29
C LYS A 8 -15.46 -18.66 -0.99
N ILE A 9 -16.14 -17.53 -0.81
CA ILE A 9 -16.07 -16.71 0.37
C ILE A 9 -17.06 -17.24 1.41
N PRO A 10 -16.62 -17.59 2.65
CA PRO A 10 -17.49 -18.12 3.69
C PRO A 10 -18.64 -17.17 4.03
N ASP A 11 -19.85 -17.71 4.18
CA ASP A 11 -21.00 -16.97 4.73
C ASP A 11 -20.87 -16.90 6.25
N LEU A 12 -20.70 -15.70 6.77
CA LEU A 12 -20.46 -15.44 8.18
C LEU A 12 -21.61 -15.84 9.11
N ARG A 13 -22.80 -16.08 8.55
CA ARG A 13 -23.95 -16.62 9.28
C ARG A 13 -23.85 -18.13 9.50
N LEU A 14 -22.98 -18.81 8.76
CA LEU A 14 -22.86 -20.27 8.74
C LEU A 14 -21.48 -20.78 9.15
N SER A 15 -20.45 -19.95 9.00
CA SER A 15 -19.05 -20.34 9.21
C SER A 15 -18.17 -19.16 9.62
N GLU A 16 -16.98 -19.47 10.15
CA GLU A 16 -15.96 -18.47 10.45
C GLU A 16 -15.39 -17.86 9.17
N PRO A 17 -14.87 -16.60 9.23
CA PRO A 17 -14.25 -15.96 8.09
C PRO A 17 -12.99 -16.71 7.64
N MET A 18 -12.69 -16.63 6.36
CA MET A 18 -11.46 -17.15 5.79
C MET A 18 -10.27 -16.27 6.17
N ALA A 19 -9.20 -16.88 6.66
CA ALA A 19 -7.96 -16.15 6.92
C ALA A 19 -7.23 -15.80 5.62
N LEU A 20 -6.69 -14.59 5.56
CA LEU A 20 -5.81 -14.12 4.50
C LEU A 20 -4.38 -14.07 5.04
N ASP A 21 -3.45 -14.65 4.28
CA ASP A 21 -2.02 -14.60 4.58
C ASP A 21 -1.22 -14.74 3.28
N LEU A 22 -0.81 -13.62 2.72
CA LEU A 22 -0.26 -13.50 1.37
C LEU A 22 0.96 -12.59 1.32
N SER A 23 1.86 -12.87 0.37
CA SER A 23 2.93 -11.93 0.01
C SER A 23 2.33 -10.70 -0.69
N LEU A 24 2.78 -9.52 -0.29
CA LEU A 24 2.33 -8.27 -0.89
C LEU A 24 2.69 -8.19 -2.38
N SER A 25 3.88 -8.63 -2.77
CA SER A 25 4.34 -8.62 -4.17
C SER A 25 3.47 -9.49 -5.09
N GLU A 26 2.99 -10.64 -4.60
CA GLU A 26 2.09 -11.52 -5.36
C GLU A 26 0.67 -10.95 -5.43
N ALA A 27 0.24 -10.29 -4.36
CA ALA A 27 -1.09 -9.72 -4.26
C ALA A 27 -1.30 -8.55 -5.22
N ILE A 28 -0.32 -7.67 -5.35
CA ILE A 28 -0.38 -6.46 -6.18
C ILE A 28 0.11 -6.68 -7.61
N ALA A 29 0.73 -7.83 -7.91
CA ALA A 29 1.19 -8.16 -9.26
C ALA A 29 0.00 -8.21 -10.24
N GLY A 30 0.00 -7.32 -11.22
CA GLY A 30 -1.03 -7.24 -12.25
C GLY A 30 -2.31 -6.49 -11.84
N ALA A 31 -2.35 -5.86 -10.66
CA ALA A 31 -3.43 -4.94 -10.33
C ALA A 31 -3.35 -3.72 -11.28
N PRO A 32 -4.41 -3.43 -12.07
CA PRO A 32 -4.43 -2.23 -12.89
C PRO A 32 -4.43 -1.00 -11.98
N GLY A 33 -3.52 -0.09 -12.22
CA GLY A 33 -3.48 1.17 -11.49
C GLY A 33 -2.91 2.23 -12.38
N VAL A 34 -3.52 3.40 -12.35
CA VAL A 34 -2.96 4.58 -13.01
C VAL A 34 -1.91 5.16 -12.07
N PHE A 35 -0.64 5.07 -12.44
CA PHE A 35 0.40 5.83 -11.78
C PHE A 35 0.52 7.19 -12.45
N LEU A 36 0.57 8.20 -11.63
CA LEU A 36 0.83 9.56 -12.09
C LEU A 36 2.33 9.84 -12.29
N VAL A 37 3.21 8.94 -11.78
CA VAL A 37 4.67 9.12 -11.88
C VAL A 37 5.35 7.76 -12.05
N SER A 38 6.16 7.62 -13.09
CA SER A 38 6.85 6.38 -13.47
C SER A 38 7.86 5.85 -12.43
N GLU A 39 8.44 6.71 -11.62
CA GLU A 39 9.40 6.36 -10.57
C GLU A 39 8.73 5.59 -9.43
N THR A 40 7.52 5.99 -9.06
CA THR A 40 6.74 5.36 -7.98
C THR A 40 6.35 3.92 -8.32
N GLU A 41 6.17 3.58 -9.61
CA GLU A 41 5.86 2.22 -10.02
C GLU A 41 7.04 1.25 -9.81
N ALA A 42 8.27 1.71 -10.09
CA ALA A 42 9.46 0.89 -9.87
C ALA A 42 9.69 0.61 -8.37
N GLU A 43 9.50 1.61 -7.53
CA GLU A 43 9.58 1.49 -6.07
C GLU A 43 8.49 0.56 -5.53
N PHE A 44 7.27 0.69 -6.05
CA PHE A 44 6.17 -0.18 -5.66
C PHE A 44 6.41 -1.64 -6.06
N ARG A 45 6.99 -1.90 -7.23
CA ARG A 45 7.37 -3.27 -7.66
C ARG A 45 8.49 -3.87 -6.82
N ALA A 46 9.38 -3.04 -6.27
CA ALA A 46 10.45 -3.47 -5.38
C ALA A 46 10.01 -3.66 -3.92
N MET A 47 8.76 -3.31 -3.62
CA MET A 47 8.18 -3.41 -2.29
C MET A 47 8.07 -4.87 -1.87
N LYS A 48 8.46 -5.13 -0.62
CA LYS A 48 8.28 -6.42 0.06
C LYS A 48 7.27 -6.25 1.18
N GLY A 49 6.56 -7.30 1.49
CA GLY A 49 5.61 -7.22 2.60
C GLY A 49 4.67 -8.40 2.67
N ARG A 50 3.76 -8.34 3.63
CA ARG A 50 2.77 -9.38 3.90
C ARG A 50 1.41 -8.76 4.16
N ILE A 51 0.39 -9.42 3.65
CA ILE A 51 -1.01 -9.11 3.89
C ILE A 51 -1.55 -10.19 4.80
N THR A 52 -2.10 -9.81 5.93
CA THR A 52 -2.82 -10.69 6.85
C THR A 52 -4.22 -10.14 7.08
N GLY A 53 -5.16 -11.00 7.42
CA GLY A 53 -6.52 -10.52 7.68
C GLY A 53 -7.57 -11.60 7.55
N THR A 54 -8.80 -11.18 7.32
CA THR A 54 -9.95 -12.06 7.17
C THR A 54 -10.88 -11.61 6.05
N LEU A 55 -11.55 -12.58 5.43
CA LEU A 55 -12.52 -12.40 4.35
C LEU A 55 -13.76 -13.23 4.64
N GLY A 56 -14.91 -12.60 4.60
CA GLY A 56 -16.21 -13.26 4.78
C GLY A 56 -17.31 -12.51 4.05
N ARG A 57 -18.50 -13.09 3.96
CA ARG A 57 -19.66 -12.43 3.35
C ARG A 57 -20.93 -12.60 4.16
N GLU A 58 -21.82 -11.66 4.01
CA GLU A 58 -23.23 -11.77 4.41
C GLU A 58 -24.12 -11.54 3.20
N GLY A 59 -24.74 -12.59 2.70
CA GLY A 59 -25.45 -12.52 1.43
C GLY A 59 -24.50 -12.20 0.27
N THR A 60 -24.67 -11.03 -0.33
CA THR A 60 -23.82 -10.53 -1.42
C THR A 60 -22.77 -9.52 -0.97
N ASP A 61 -22.79 -9.08 0.29
CA ASP A 61 -21.85 -8.08 0.78
C ASP A 61 -20.63 -8.79 1.35
N VAL A 62 -19.45 -8.43 0.87
CA VAL A 62 -18.18 -9.07 1.25
C VAL A 62 -17.43 -8.17 2.20
N MET A 63 -17.24 -8.65 3.43
CA MET A 63 -16.47 -7.98 4.46
C MET A 63 -15.00 -8.39 4.37
N VAL A 64 -14.13 -7.41 4.33
CA VAL A 64 -12.68 -7.56 4.27
C VAL A 64 -12.07 -6.79 5.43
N ASP A 65 -11.20 -7.46 6.18
CA ASP A 65 -10.39 -6.86 7.24
C ASP A 65 -8.95 -7.25 6.98
N VAL A 66 -8.08 -6.28 6.68
CA VAL A 66 -6.69 -6.55 6.34
C VAL A 66 -5.72 -5.67 7.11
N THR A 67 -4.55 -6.22 7.36
CA THR A 67 -3.36 -5.51 7.80
C THR A 67 -2.25 -5.80 6.80
N VAL A 68 -1.66 -4.74 6.25
CA VAL A 68 -0.58 -4.80 5.28
C VAL A 68 0.68 -4.26 5.94
N GLY A 69 1.67 -5.11 6.18
CA GLY A 69 3.01 -4.70 6.56
C GLY A 69 3.89 -4.63 5.32
N TYR A 70 4.71 -3.59 5.18
CA TYR A 70 5.54 -3.42 3.99
C TYR A 70 6.92 -2.83 4.28
N GLU A 71 7.87 -3.09 3.38
CA GLU A 71 9.18 -2.46 3.26
C GLU A 71 9.32 -1.95 1.84
N VAL A 72 9.66 -0.67 1.70
CA VAL A 72 9.82 -0.01 0.41
C VAL A 72 11.13 0.75 0.33
N PRO A 73 11.93 0.56 -0.74
CA PRO A 73 13.10 1.40 -0.99
C PRO A 73 12.63 2.78 -1.46
N LEU A 74 13.11 3.83 -0.81
CA LEU A 74 12.83 5.23 -1.13
C LEU A 74 14.11 6.02 -1.16
N SER A 75 14.08 7.21 -1.78
CA SER A 75 15.17 8.17 -1.74
C SER A 75 14.77 9.36 -0.86
N CYS A 76 15.65 9.77 0.02
CA CYS A 76 15.42 10.92 0.89
C CYS A 76 15.38 12.21 0.08
N VAL A 77 14.31 13.01 0.22
CA VAL A 77 14.18 14.28 -0.51
C VAL A 77 15.16 15.38 -0.08
N ARG A 78 15.84 15.20 1.07
CA ARG A 78 16.82 16.18 1.56
C ARG A 78 18.27 15.82 1.19
N CYS A 79 18.68 14.56 1.35
CA CYS A 79 20.07 14.16 1.10
C CYS A 79 20.24 13.26 -0.12
N LEU A 80 19.15 12.88 -0.78
CA LEU A 80 19.06 12.03 -1.96
C LEU A 80 19.60 10.59 -1.75
N GLU A 81 19.97 10.24 -0.51
CA GLU A 81 20.43 8.89 -0.19
C GLU A 81 19.25 7.91 -0.19
N PRO A 82 19.47 6.69 -0.71
CA PRO A 82 18.47 5.64 -0.65
C PRO A 82 18.34 5.11 0.79
N PHE A 83 17.11 4.78 1.17
CA PHE A 83 16.82 4.12 2.44
C PHE A 83 15.63 3.19 2.31
N VAL A 84 15.43 2.27 3.26
CA VAL A 84 14.26 1.40 3.31
C VAL A 84 13.30 1.90 4.37
N ARG A 85 12.10 2.28 3.93
CA ARG A 85 11.01 2.59 4.85
C ARG A 85 10.25 1.30 5.18
N LYS A 86 9.98 1.10 6.47
CA LYS A 86 9.04 0.11 6.97
C LYS A 86 7.75 0.81 7.36
N GLY A 87 6.65 0.28 6.93
CA GLY A 87 5.32 0.81 7.21
C GLY A 87 4.29 -0.28 7.40
N GLY A 88 3.10 0.12 7.76
CA GLY A 88 1.98 -0.80 7.87
C GLY A 88 0.67 -0.05 8.01
N VAL A 89 -0.34 -0.54 7.30
CA VAL A 89 -1.68 0.02 7.28
C VAL A 89 -2.69 -1.12 7.48
N GLY A 90 -3.73 -0.86 8.24
CA GLY A 90 -4.83 -1.79 8.44
C GLY A 90 -6.16 -1.11 8.17
N GLU A 91 -7.04 -1.80 7.47
CA GLU A 91 -8.37 -1.28 7.17
C GLU A 91 -9.40 -2.40 7.05
N ARG A 92 -10.64 -2.03 7.37
CA ARG A 92 -11.83 -2.86 7.17
C ARG A 92 -12.79 -2.16 6.23
N THR A 93 -13.24 -2.89 5.19
CA THR A 93 -14.22 -2.38 4.24
C THR A 93 -15.24 -3.44 3.82
N LEU A 94 -16.28 -2.99 3.13
CA LEU A 94 -17.31 -3.82 2.50
C LEU A 94 -17.22 -3.64 0.98
N PHE A 95 -17.20 -4.77 0.26
CA PHE A 95 -17.36 -4.80 -1.19
C PHE A 95 -18.82 -5.15 -1.50
N PHE A 96 -19.48 -4.29 -2.23
CA PHE A 96 -20.89 -4.44 -2.61
C PHE A 96 -21.01 -5.02 -4.02
N HIS A 97 -22.02 -5.87 -4.22
CA HIS A 97 -22.36 -6.26 -5.57
C HIS A 97 -22.92 -5.05 -6.33
N GLU A 98 -22.46 -4.81 -7.56
CA GLU A 98 -22.81 -3.62 -8.37
C GLU A 98 -24.32 -3.33 -8.48
N LYS A 99 -25.19 -4.37 -8.40
CA LYS A 99 -26.64 -4.22 -8.43
C LYS A 99 -27.22 -3.58 -7.16
N ASN A 100 -26.52 -3.73 -6.02
CA ASN A 100 -26.97 -3.30 -4.71
C ASN A 100 -26.22 -2.05 -4.24
N ALA A 101 -25.07 -1.74 -4.88
CA ALA A 101 -24.23 -0.62 -4.53
C ALA A 101 -24.92 0.72 -4.79
N THR A 102 -24.86 1.62 -3.81
CA THR A 102 -25.29 3.02 -3.95
C THR A 102 -24.20 3.85 -4.62
N ALA A 103 -24.49 5.11 -4.99
CA ALA A 103 -23.52 5.98 -5.67
C ALA A 103 -22.28 6.27 -4.79
N ASP A 104 -22.45 6.27 -3.47
CA ASP A 104 -21.40 6.63 -2.49
C ASP A 104 -20.48 5.45 -2.12
N GLU A 105 -20.87 4.22 -2.47
CA GLU A 105 -20.07 3.03 -2.19
C GLU A 105 -19.01 2.86 -3.28
N LEU A 106 -17.74 2.96 -2.90
CA LEU A 106 -16.60 2.91 -3.82
C LEU A 106 -16.21 1.47 -4.15
N GLU A 107 -16.22 0.58 -3.14
CA GLU A 107 -15.76 -0.79 -3.27
C GLU A 107 -16.89 -1.67 -3.83
N ARG A 108 -16.72 -2.11 -5.09
CA ARG A 108 -17.74 -2.86 -5.82
C ARG A 108 -17.15 -4.05 -6.56
N TYR A 109 -17.96 -5.08 -6.74
CA TYR A 109 -17.65 -6.20 -7.63
C TYR A 109 -18.78 -6.46 -8.62
N GLY A 110 -18.40 -7.00 -9.80
CA GLY A 110 -19.30 -7.15 -10.94
C GLY A 110 -20.20 -8.39 -10.90
N LYS A 111 -20.99 -8.56 -11.97
CA LYS A 111 -21.94 -9.66 -12.15
C LYS A 111 -21.29 -11.02 -12.27
N ASP A 112 -20.01 -11.04 -12.60
CA ASP A 112 -19.19 -12.26 -12.70
C ASP A 112 -18.87 -12.87 -11.35
N GLY A 113 -19.21 -12.19 -10.24
CA GLY A 113 -19.03 -12.66 -8.89
C GLY A 113 -17.58 -12.64 -8.39
N TRP A 114 -16.66 -12.03 -9.14
CA TRP A 114 -15.25 -11.91 -8.73
C TRP A 114 -15.00 -10.63 -7.95
N VAL A 115 -14.51 -10.78 -6.72
CA VAL A 115 -14.05 -9.71 -5.86
C VAL A 115 -12.54 -9.59 -6.01
N ASP A 116 -12.04 -8.45 -6.52
CA ASP A 116 -10.63 -8.16 -6.68
C ASP A 116 -10.17 -7.16 -5.62
N LEU A 117 -9.44 -7.65 -4.63
CA LEU A 117 -8.92 -6.82 -3.54
C LEU A 117 -7.60 -6.12 -3.92
N GLY A 118 -6.97 -6.50 -5.04
CA GLY A 118 -5.65 -5.98 -5.43
C GLY A 118 -5.61 -4.47 -5.58
N PRO A 119 -6.51 -3.84 -6.33
CA PRO A 119 -6.56 -2.38 -6.48
C PRO A 119 -6.72 -1.64 -5.15
N TRP A 120 -7.63 -2.11 -4.30
CA TRP A 120 -7.89 -1.52 -2.99
C TRP A 120 -6.68 -1.64 -2.04
N VAL A 121 -6.08 -2.83 -1.92
CA VAL A 121 -4.87 -3.03 -1.09
C VAL A 121 -3.73 -2.14 -1.58
N ARG A 122 -3.58 -1.98 -2.90
CA ARG A 122 -2.60 -1.08 -3.49
C ARG A 122 -2.84 0.37 -3.08
N GLU A 123 -4.07 0.84 -3.14
CA GLU A 123 -4.45 2.19 -2.74
C GLU A 123 -4.16 2.43 -1.25
N LEU A 124 -4.49 1.48 -0.37
CA LEU A 124 -4.14 1.55 1.05
C LEU A 124 -2.64 1.79 1.27
N VAL A 125 -1.79 1.03 0.60
CA VAL A 125 -0.34 1.18 0.75
C VAL A 125 0.13 2.51 0.20
N LEU A 126 -0.37 2.93 -0.97
CA LEU A 126 0.01 4.20 -1.59
C LEU A 126 -0.36 5.41 -0.74
N THR A 127 -1.51 5.38 -0.09
CA THR A 127 -1.96 6.48 0.79
C THR A 127 -1.18 6.55 2.10
N ASP A 128 -0.57 5.44 2.56
CA ASP A 128 0.29 5.40 3.74
C ASP A 128 1.74 5.86 3.44
N LEU A 129 2.14 5.90 2.18
CA LEU A 129 3.47 6.39 1.80
C LEU A 129 3.59 7.91 1.96
N PRO A 130 4.71 8.42 2.49
CA PRO A 130 4.90 9.85 2.66
C PRO A 130 5.12 10.54 1.31
N PHE A 131 4.51 11.70 1.10
CA PHE A 131 4.78 12.55 -0.07
C PHE A 131 6.21 13.09 -0.09
N TYR A 132 6.82 13.27 1.10
CA TYR A 132 8.18 13.77 1.27
C TYR A 132 8.97 12.77 2.13
N PRO A 133 9.51 11.70 1.51
CA PRO A 133 10.24 10.68 2.24
C PRO A 133 11.55 11.23 2.81
N LEU A 134 11.77 11.02 4.10
CA LEU A 134 12.99 11.39 4.81
C LEU A 134 13.64 10.12 5.36
N CYS A 135 14.97 10.03 5.22
CA CYS A 135 15.72 8.92 5.83
C CYS A 135 15.75 9.03 7.36
N ASP A 136 15.70 10.27 7.87
CA ASP A 136 15.63 10.62 9.29
C ASP A 136 14.97 12.01 9.42
N GLU A 137 14.21 12.24 10.49
CA GLU A 137 13.58 13.54 10.75
C GLU A 137 14.63 14.66 10.93
N ALA A 138 15.78 14.31 11.53
CA ALA A 138 16.92 15.20 11.75
C ALA A 138 17.85 15.28 10.53
N CYS A 139 17.48 14.71 9.37
CA CYS A 139 18.32 14.75 8.17
C CYS A 139 18.69 16.19 7.80
N LYS A 140 20.00 16.49 7.76
CA LYS A 140 20.53 17.82 7.44
C LYS A 140 20.52 18.13 5.94
N GLY A 141 20.31 17.12 5.09
CA GLY A 141 20.25 17.26 3.64
C GLY A 141 21.59 17.53 2.99
N LEU A 142 21.55 17.99 1.73
CA LEU A 142 22.70 18.43 0.98
C LEU A 142 22.99 19.92 1.26
N CYS A 143 24.25 20.30 1.15
CA CYS A 143 24.64 21.70 1.14
C CYS A 143 24.13 22.36 -0.14
N PRO A 144 23.41 23.50 -0.07
CA PRO A 144 22.86 24.16 -1.26
C PRO A 144 23.94 24.77 -2.18
N GLU A 145 25.16 24.98 -1.68
CA GLU A 145 26.25 25.57 -2.45
C GLU A 145 27.14 24.54 -3.11
N CYS A 146 27.60 23.49 -2.37
CA CYS A 146 28.55 22.52 -2.87
C CYS A 146 27.97 21.12 -3.09
N GLY A 147 26.72 20.86 -2.66
CA GLY A 147 26.08 19.55 -2.80
C GLY A 147 26.58 18.49 -1.81
N GLU A 148 27.47 18.82 -0.90
CA GLU A 148 27.99 17.87 0.10
C GLU A 148 26.86 17.40 1.04
N ASN A 149 26.83 16.09 1.34
CA ASN A 149 25.87 15.52 2.27
C ASN A 149 26.23 15.90 3.72
N ARG A 150 25.45 16.78 4.32
CA ARG A 150 25.68 17.34 5.66
C ARG A 150 25.44 16.35 6.80
N ASN A 151 24.95 15.15 6.51
CA ASN A 151 24.81 14.08 7.50
C ASN A 151 26.14 13.32 7.70
N THR A 152 26.97 13.23 6.65
CA THR A 152 28.18 12.41 6.62
C THR A 152 29.45 13.22 6.41
N GLY A 153 29.35 14.38 5.76
CA GLY A 153 30.45 15.27 5.45
C GLY A 153 30.38 16.60 6.21
N SER A 154 31.50 17.29 6.26
CA SER A 154 31.61 18.67 6.74
C SER A 154 31.98 19.57 5.57
N CYS A 155 31.05 20.37 5.07
CA CYS A 155 31.38 21.38 4.08
C CYS A 155 31.85 22.68 4.74
N SER A 156 32.75 23.39 4.07
CA SER A 156 33.28 24.69 4.55
C SER A 156 32.44 25.89 4.09
N CYS A 157 31.38 25.66 3.33
CA CYS A 157 30.51 26.74 2.78
C CYS A 157 29.72 27.46 3.89
N HIS A 158 29.33 26.73 4.93
CA HIS A 158 28.67 27.27 6.11
C HIS A 158 29.40 26.78 7.36
N PRO A 159 30.46 27.47 7.80
CA PRO A 159 31.05 27.20 9.11
C PRO A 159 29.96 27.41 10.15
N GLU A 160 29.63 26.36 10.90
CA GLU A 160 28.61 26.46 11.95
C GLU A 160 28.99 27.55 12.92
N GLY A 161 28.11 28.56 13.01
CA GLY A 161 28.18 29.63 14.01
C GLY A 161 27.64 29.15 15.36
#